data_3297b3ae66a7e5a69e54852b5af2f33e
#
_entry.id   3297b3ae66a7e5a69e54852b5af2f33e
#
_cell.length_a   1.000
_cell.length_b   1.000
_cell.length_c   1.000
_cell.angle_alpha   90.00
_cell.angle_beta   90.00
_cell.angle_gamma   90.00
#
_symmetry.space_group_name_H-M   'P 1'
#
loop_
_entity.id
_entity.type
_entity.pdbx_description
1 polymer ?
#
loop_
_entity_poly.entity_id
_entity_poly.type
_entity_poly.pdbx_seq_one_letter_code
_entity_poly.pdbx_strand_id
1 'polypeptide(L)'
;MTRIFVDTSGWGHLADPRQEFARQASSLYLEARRSGRIVTSNYVIAELTALLMSPLRVKAPKRIDIINGIRSSSYIDIVHIDVSMDERAWNLLQGRPDKQWSLVDCSSFVLMQEMGITEALTTDRNFEQAGFVGLLK
;
A
#
# COMPACT_ATOMS: atom_id res chain seq x y z
N MET A 1 -18.09 -8.52 2.12
CA MET A 1 -16.84 -8.33 2.87
C MET A 1 -16.04 -7.21 2.21
N THR A 2 -15.75 -6.17 2.97
CA THR A 2 -15.01 -5.02 2.49
C THR A 2 -13.51 -5.30 2.53
N ARG A 3 -12.81 -4.94 1.45
CA ARG A 3 -11.35 -5.03 1.39
C ARG A 3 -10.79 -3.64 1.12
N ILE A 4 -9.69 -3.30 1.78
CA ILE A 4 -8.91 -2.10 1.45
C ILE A 4 -7.51 -2.50 1.04
N PHE A 5 -6.93 -1.71 0.17
CA PHE A 5 -5.53 -1.85 -0.20
C PHE A 5 -4.71 -0.90 0.66
N VAL A 6 -3.60 -1.36 1.21
CA VAL A 6 -2.69 -0.48 1.97
C VAL A 6 -1.43 -0.27 1.13
N ASP A 7 -1.22 0.98 0.76
CA ASP A 7 -0.07 1.43 0.00
C ASP A 7 1.11 1.74 0.95
N THR A 8 2.27 1.97 0.39
CA THR A 8 3.49 2.28 1.13
C THR A 8 3.31 3.43 2.12
N SER A 9 2.68 4.53 1.67
CA SER A 9 2.41 5.66 2.56
C SER A 9 1.48 5.29 3.71
N GLY A 10 0.48 4.45 3.43
CA GLY A 10 -0.43 3.95 4.47
C GLY A 10 0.33 3.18 5.54
N TRP A 11 1.19 2.26 5.13
CA TRP A 11 2.04 1.52 6.08
C TRP A 11 2.97 2.46 6.85
N GLY A 12 3.51 3.46 6.17
CA GLY A 12 4.38 4.45 6.81
C GLY A 12 3.68 5.21 7.92
N HIS A 13 2.43 5.64 7.69
CA HIS A 13 1.64 6.33 8.72
C HIS A 13 1.23 5.39 9.86
N LEU A 14 1.02 4.11 9.58
CA LEU A 14 0.75 3.11 10.61
C LEU A 14 1.99 2.81 11.46
N ALA A 15 3.17 2.81 10.85
CA ALA A 15 4.41 2.44 11.51
C ALA A 15 5.01 3.56 12.38
N ASP A 16 4.77 4.82 12.01
CA ASP A 16 5.39 5.97 12.67
C ASP A 16 4.31 6.90 13.25
N PRO A 17 4.14 6.90 14.59
CA PRO A 17 3.11 7.74 15.21
C PRO A 17 3.35 9.24 15.09
N ARG A 18 4.52 9.66 14.61
CA ARG A 18 4.83 11.07 14.37
C ARG A 18 4.25 11.58 13.04
N GLN A 19 3.81 10.67 12.16
CA GLN A 19 3.26 11.04 10.86
C GLN A 19 1.91 11.75 11.03
N GLU A 20 1.63 12.68 10.10
CA GLU A 20 0.44 13.54 10.15
C GLU A 20 -0.86 12.74 10.26
N PHE A 21 -0.98 11.67 9.48
CA PHE A 21 -2.21 10.87 9.43
C PHE A 21 -2.14 9.58 10.25
N ALA A 22 -1.18 9.46 11.18
CA ALA A 22 -0.97 8.22 11.93
C ALA A 22 -2.24 7.77 12.69
N ARG A 23 -2.91 8.70 13.36
CA ARG A 23 -4.11 8.40 14.14
C ARG A 23 -5.28 7.97 13.23
N GLN A 24 -5.50 8.71 12.15
CA GLN A 24 -6.55 8.39 11.18
C GLN A 24 -6.28 7.05 10.52
N ALA A 25 -5.03 6.79 10.12
CA ALA A 25 -4.64 5.53 9.51
C ALA A 25 -4.90 4.36 10.45
N SER A 26 -4.54 4.49 11.74
CA SER A 26 -4.76 3.43 12.72
C SER A 26 -6.25 3.13 12.91
N SER A 27 -7.09 4.16 12.97
CA SER A 27 -8.55 3.97 13.11
C SER A 27 -9.14 3.24 11.90
N LEU A 28 -8.78 3.67 10.70
CA LEU A 28 -9.26 3.06 9.46
C LEU A 28 -8.76 1.62 9.31
N TYR A 29 -7.52 1.38 9.68
CA TYR A 29 -6.92 0.05 9.64
C TYR A 29 -7.64 -0.93 10.57
N LEU A 30 -7.89 -0.51 11.82
CA LEU A 30 -8.60 -1.34 12.79
C LEU A 30 -10.02 -1.65 12.35
N GLU A 31 -10.71 -0.67 11.76
CA GLU A 31 -12.05 -0.87 11.24
C GLU A 31 -12.05 -1.88 10.08
N ALA A 32 -11.13 -1.72 9.15
CA ALA A 32 -11.00 -2.63 8.01
C ALA A 32 -10.66 -4.05 8.45
N ARG A 33 -9.77 -4.17 9.43
CA ARG A 33 -9.38 -5.46 10.00
C ARG A 33 -10.57 -6.18 10.63
N ARG A 34 -11.48 -5.44 11.25
CA ARG A 34 -12.66 -5.98 11.92
C ARG A 34 -13.74 -6.43 10.94
N SER A 35 -13.99 -5.66 9.91
CA SER A 35 -15.13 -5.84 9.00
C SER A 35 -14.78 -6.48 7.67
N GLY A 36 -13.49 -6.71 7.39
CA GLY A 36 -13.06 -7.22 6.11
C GLY A 36 -11.63 -7.69 6.11
N ARG A 37 -10.95 -7.47 4.98
CA ARG A 37 -9.56 -7.90 4.83
C ARG A 37 -8.70 -6.74 4.38
N ILE A 38 -7.43 -6.86 4.70
CA ILE A 38 -6.39 -5.91 4.30
C ILE A 38 -5.57 -6.56 3.20
N VAL A 39 -5.37 -5.83 2.12
CA VAL A 39 -4.62 -6.32 0.96
C VAL A 39 -3.42 -5.40 0.72
N THR A 40 -2.30 -5.98 0.43
CA THR A 40 -1.11 -5.26 0.00
C THR A 40 -0.35 -6.13 -1.00
N SER A 41 0.83 -5.74 -1.41
CA SER A 41 1.61 -6.51 -2.37
C SER A 41 3.07 -6.62 -1.95
N ASN A 42 3.77 -7.58 -2.55
CA ASN A 42 5.21 -7.72 -2.37
C ASN A 42 5.98 -6.49 -2.88
N TYR A 43 5.48 -5.82 -3.93
CA TYR A 43 6.09 -4.58 -4.42
C TYR A 43 5.99 -3.46 -3.37
N VAL A 44 4.82 -3.32 -2.75
CA VAL A 44 4.62 -2.36 -1.66
C VAL A 44 5.53 -2.69 -0.48
N ILE A 45 5.63 -3.96 -0.10
CA ILE A 45 6.50 -4.38 1.01
C ILE A 45 7.96 -4.03 0.71
N ALA A 46 8.42 -4.25 -0.52
CA ALA A 46 9.78 -3.89 -0.92
C ALA A 46 10.03 -2.38 -0.78
N GLU A 47 9.08 -1.57 -1.27
CA GLU A 47 9.18 -0.12 -1.13
C GLU A 47 9.13 0.32 0.33
N LEU A 48 8.31 -0.34 1.14
CA LEU A 48 8.19 -0.05 2.57
C LEU A 48 9.51 -0.32 3.31
N THR A 49 10.23 -1.39 2.98
CA THR A 49 11.52 -1.64 3.61
C THR A 49 12.49 -0.48 3.40
N ALA A 50 12.48 0.10 2.19
CA ALA A 50 13.30 1.26 1.88
C ALA A 50 12.82 2.52 2.63
N LEU A 51 11.51 2.74 2.67
CA LEU A 51 10.92 3.89 3.37
C LEU A 51 11.26 3.87 4.86
N LEU A 52 11.20 2.71 5.48
CA LEU A 52 11.52 2.56 6.91
C LEU A 52 12.98 2.89 7.21
N MET A 53 13.87 2.65 6.26
CA MET A 53 15.27 3.05 6.39
C MET A 53 15.42 4.55 6.21
N SER A 54 14.82 5.12 5.16
CA SER A 54 14.92 6.53 4.83
C SER A 54 13.69 6.95 4.04
N PRO A 55 12.98 7.99 4.45
CA PRO A 55 13.35 9.00 5.46
C PRO A 55 12.94 8.66 6.90
N LEU A 56 12.20 7.57 7.15
CA LEU A 56 11.66 7.31 8.49
C LEU A 56 12.72 6.93 9.53
N ARG A 57 13.87 6.47 9.12
CA ARG A 57 15.03 6.16 9.99
C ARG A 57 14.69 5.22 11.14
N VAL A 58 13.89 4.22 10.88
CA VAL A 58 13.55 3.18 11.85
C VAL A 58 14.72 2.21 11.93
N LYS A 59 15.20 1.91 13.15
CA LYS A 59 16.35 1.03 13.35
C LYS A 59 16.05 -0.41 12.91
N ALA A 60 17.10 -1.14 12.51
CA ALA A 60 16.99 -2.46 11.93
C ALA A 60 16.10 -3.45 12.70
N PRO A 61 16.27 -3.64 14.03
CA PRO A 61 15.41 -4.58 14.76
C PRO A 61 13.93 -4.24 14.61
N LYS A 62 13.57 -2.95 14.74
CA LYS A 62 12.19 -2.51 14.65
C LYS A 62 11.65 -2.59 13.22
N ARG A 63 12.47 -2.25 12.21
CA ARG A 63 12.08 -2.39 10.79
C ARG A 63 11.70 -3.82 10.48
N ILE A 64 12.54 -4.75 10.90
CA ILE A 64 12.34 -6.18 10.66
C ILE A 64 11.06 -6.65 11.35
N ASP A 65 10.84 -6.22 12.59
CA ASP A 65 9.63 -6.59 13.35
C ASP A 65 8.38 -6.08 12.66
N ILE A 66 8.39 -4.85 12.14
CA ILE A 66 7.26 -4.28 11.41
C ILE A 66 6.92 -5.15 10.19
N ILE A 67 7.92 -5.45 9.38
CA ILE A 67 7.72 -6.25 8.16
C ILE A 67 7.26 -7.67 8.51
N ASN A 68 7.89 -8.30 9.50
CA ASN A 68 7.48 -9.63 9.94
C ASN A 68 6.04 -9.64 10.47
N GLY A 69 5.64 -8.58 11.18
CA GLY A 69 4.27 -8.42 11.65
C GLY A 69 3.26 -8.42 10.51
N ILE A 70 3.56 -7.69 9.43
CA ILE A 70 2.71 -7.68 8.23
C ILE A 70 2.68 -9.07 7.59
N ARG A 71 3.85 -9.69 7.38
CA ARG A 71 3.97 -10.97 6.70
C ARG A 71 3.30 -12.12 7.43
N SER A 72 3.22 -12.05 8.76
CA SER A 72 2.67 -13.14 9.58
C SER A 72 1.20 -12.95 9.96
N SER A 73 0.61 -11.80 9.64
CA SER A 73 -0.78 -11.51 10.02
C SER A 73 -1.78 -12.31 9.19
N SER A 74 -2.69 -13.00 9.88
CA SER A 74 -3.71 -13.82 9.21
C SER A 74 -4.78 -13.02 8.48
N TYR A 75 -4.93 -11.74 8.81
CA TYR A 75 -5.93 -10.85 8.22
C TYR A 75 -5.37 -9.97 7.10
N ILE A 76 -4.10 -10.14 6.75
CA ILE A 76 -3.47 -9.41 5.65
C ILE A 76 -3.17 -10.37 4.52
N ASP A 77 -3.69 -10.05 3.33
CA ASP A 77 -3.37 -10.78 2.11
C ASP A 77 -2.26 -10.04 1.37
N ILE A 78 -1.09 -10.67 1.32
CA ILE A 78 0.03 -10.14 0.54
C ILE A 78 -0.03 -10.79 -0.84
N VAL A 79 -0.45 -10.02 -1.83
CA VAL A 79 -0.53 -10.52 -3.21
C VAL A 79 0.84 -10.35 -3.86
N HIS A 80 1.37 -11.44 -4.37
CA HIS A 80 2.64 -11.40 -5.09
C HIS A 80 2.37 -11.01 -6.54
N ILE A 81 2.99 -9.91 -6.95
CA ILE A 81 2.90 -9.42 -8.33
C ILE A 81 3.65 -10.41 -9.22
N ASP A 82 2.91 -11.15 -10.04
CA ASP A 82 3.49 -12.11 -10.96
C ASP A 82 3.92 -11.44 -12.28
N VAL A 83 4.48 -12.23 -13.19
CA VAL A 83 4.99 -11.72 -14.47
C VAL A 83 3.89 -11.00 -15.25
N SER A 84 2.70 -11.58 -15.30
CA SER A 84 1.56 -11.00 -16.04
C SER A 84 1.15 -9.65 -15.46
N MET A 85 1.04 -9.56 -14.14
CA MET A 85 0.68 -8.32 -13.46
C MET A 85 1.77 -7.25 -13.64
N ASP A 86 3.02 -7.65 -13.55
CA ASP A 86 4.17 -6.76 -13.76
C ASP A 86 4.14 -6.18 -15.18
N GLU A 87 3.92 -7.00 -16.18
CA GLU A 87 3.82 -6.54 -17.56
C GLU A 87 2.66 -5.55 -17.77
N ARG A 88 1.51 -5.84 -17.18
CA ARG A 88 0.35 -4.94 -17.25
C ARG A 88 0.64 -3.61 -16.56
N ALA A 89 1.35 -3.66 -15.42
CA ALA A 89 1.75 -2.44 -14.70
C ALA A 89 2.73 -1.62 -15.53
N TRP A 90 3.69 -2.28 -16.17
CA TRP A 90 4.65 -1.60 -17.03
C TRP A 90 3.96 -0.97 -18.24
N ASN A 91 3.04 -1.68 -18.88
CA ASN A 91 2.25 -1.15 -19.98
C ASN A 91 1.42 0.08 -19.57
N LEU A 92 0.84 0.03 -18.39
CA LEU A 92 0.10 1.17 -17.84
C LEU A 92 1.01 2.38 -17.66
N LEU A 93 2.19 2.16 -17.09
CA LEU A 93 3.17 3.23 -16.86
C LEU A 93 3.59 3.87 -18.17
N GLN A 94 3.93 3.05 -19.18
CA GLN A 94 4.34 3.54 -20.51
C GLN A 94 3.21 4.30 -21.19
N GLY A 95 1.96 3.88 -20.98
CA GLY A 95 0.80 4.49 -21.61
C GLY A 95 0.38 5.83 -20.99
N ARG A 96 0.94 6.18 -19.86
CA ARG A 96 0.58 7.42 -19.16
C ARG A 96 1.83 8.25 -18.81
N PRO A 97 2.55 8.73 -19.82
CA PRO A 97 3.74 9.57 -19.59
C PRO A 97 3.37 10.94 -18.99
N ASP A 98 2.09 11.32 -19.03
CA ASP A 98 1.56 12.52 -18.42
C ASP A 98 1.45 12.42 -16.89
N LYS A 99 1.64 11.22 -16.31
CA LYS A 99 1.51 10.97 -14.88
C LYS A 99 2.86 10.73 -14.22
N GLN A 100 2.93 11.04 -12.92
CA GLN A 100 4.12 10.78 -12.09
C GLN A 100 3.96 9.45 -11.35
N TRP A 101 3.49 8.42 -12.04
CA TRP A 101 3.26 7.10 -11.46
C TRP A 101 4.52 6.25 -11.49
N SER A 102 4.84 5.63 -10.35
CA SER A 102 5.93 4.64 -10.30
C SER A 102 5.42 3.27 -10.76
N LEU A 103 6.34 2.33 -10.94
CA LEU A 103 5.95 0.95 -11.24
C LEU A 103 5.19 0.34 -10.06
N VAL A 104 5.56 0.68 -8.84
CA VAL A 104 4.83 0.22 -7.65
C VAL A 104 3.39 0.75 -7.67
N ASP A 105 3.20 2.04 -7.99
CA ASP A 105 1.86 2.62 -8.15
C ASP A 105 1.05 1.85 -9.18
N CYS A 106 1.60 1.65 -10.36
CA CYS A 106 0.91 0.96 -11.45
C CYS A 106 0.58 -0.48 -11.10
N SER A 107 1.48 -1.17 -10.40
CA SER A 107 1.22 -2.53 -9.94
C SER A 107 0.06 -2.56 -8.93
N SER A 108 -0.02 -1.56 -8.07
CA SER A 108 -1.13 -1.42 -7.12
C SER A 108 -2.44 -1.18 -7.84
N PHE A 109 -2.45 -0.32 -8.86
CA PHE A 109 -3.66 -0.03 -9.63
C PHE A 109 -4.17 -1.27 -10.37
N VAL A 110 -3.27 -2.02 -10.99
CA VAL A 110 -3.62 -3.28 -11.67
C VAL A 110 -4.22 -4.27 -10.68
N LEU A 111 -3.58 -4.43 -9.54
CA LEU A 111 -4.02 -5.36 -8.49
C LEU A 111 -5.41 -4.96 -7.97
N MET A 112 -5.59 -3.69 -7.62
CA MET A 112 -6.87 -3.20 -7.09
C MET A 112 -8.00 -3.40 -8.10
N GLN A 113 -7.75 -3.09 -9.36
CA GLN A 113 -8.74 -3.26 -10.42
C GLN A 113 -9.12 -4.73 -10.59
N GLU A 114 -8.14 -5.61 -10.61
CA GLU A 114 -8.37 -7.05 -10.77
C GLU A 114 -9.17 -7.63 -9.60
N MET A 115 -8.91 -7.17 -8.39
CA MET A 115 -9.61 -7.64 -7.19
C MET A 115 -10.90 -6.88 -6.87
N GLY A 116 -11.22 -5.87 -7.65
CA GLY A 116 -12.41 -5.04 -7.40
C GLY A 116 -12.31 -4.20 -6.13
N ILE A 117 -11.12 -3.81 -5.72
CA ILE A 117 -10.88 -2.96 -4.56
C ILE A 117 -10.90 -1.51 -5.01
N THR A 118 -11.71 -0.68 -4.34
CA THR A 118 -11.89 0.72 -4.72
C THR A 118 -11.23 1.70 -3.75
N GLU A 119 -10.93 1.26 -2.53
CA GLU A 119 -10.39 2.13 -1.48
C GLU A 119 -8.97 1.74 -1.10
N ALA A 120 -8.11 2.75 -0.97
CA ALA A 120 -6.72 2.56 -0.57
C ALA A 120 -6.38 3.41 0.64
N LEU A 121 -5.69 2.82 1.60
CA LEU A 121 -5.12 3.54 2.73
C LEU A 121 -3.82 4.17 2.23
N THR A 122 -3.88 5.41 1.81
CA THR A 122 -2.79 6.12 1.15
C THR A 122 -2.96 7.63 1.30
N THR A 123 -1.86 8.35 1.32
CA THR A 123 -1.82 9.80 1.18
C THR A 123 -1.49 10.23 -0.25
N ASP A 124 -1.16 9.28 -1.12
CA ASP A 124 -0.69 9.55 -2.48
C ASP A 124 -1.87 9.84 -3.41
N ARG A 125 -1.91 11.05 -3.95
CA ARG A 125 -2.95 11.51 -4.89
C ARG A 125 -2.96 10.70 -6.19
N ASN A 126 -1.90 9.98 -6.49
CA ASN A 126 -1.83 9.13 -7.68
C ASN A 126 -2.97 8.11 -7.70
N PHE A 127 -3.39 7.63 -6.54
CA PHE A 127 -4.52 6.68 -6.44
C PHE A 127 -5.83 7.33 -6.89
N GLU A 128 -6.07 8.59 -6.47
CA GLU A 128 -7.26 9.32 -6.90
C GLU A 128 -7.23 9.59 -8.41
N GLN A 129 -6.05 9.93 -8.94
CA GLN A 129 -5.88 10.14 -10.39
C GLN A 129 -6.20 8.87 -11.18
N ALA A 130 -5.95 7.71 -10.60
CA ALA A 130 -6.22 6.42 -11.24
C ALA A 130 -7.68 5.96 -11.03
N GLY A 131 -8.50 6.73 -10.33
CA GLY A 131 -9.92 6.43 -10.14
C GLY A 131 -10.29 5.72 -8.85
N PHE A 132 -9.34 5.63 -7.90
CA PHE A 132 -9.59 5.01 -6.61
C PHE A 132 -9.84 6.08 -5.53
N VAL A 133 -10.35 5.65 -4.38
CA VAL A 133 -10.56 6.51 -3.22
C VAL A 133 -9.33 6.43 -2.32
N GLY A 134 -8.69 7.57 -2.09
CA GLY A 134 -7.61 7.69 -1.12
C GLY A 134 -8.20 8.03 0.24
N LEU A 135 -7.96 7.20 1.24
CA LEU A 135 -8.62 7.32 2.55
C LEU A 135 -7.96 8.32 3.49
N LEU A 136 -6.69 8.65 3.27
CA LEU A 136 -5.96 9.58 4.14
C LEU A 136 -5.93 10.99 3.52
N LYS A 137 -6.66 11.89 4.12
CA LYS A 137 -6.76 13.27 3.67
C LYS A 137 -6.78 14.24 4.84
#